data_3685db9130db162faaf994d89f6b540f
#
_entry.id   3685db9130db162faaf994d89f6b540f
#
_cell.length_a   1.000
_cell.length_b   1.000
_cell.length_c   1.000
_cell.angle_alpha   90.00
_cell.angle_beta   90.00
_cell.angle_gamma   90.00
#
_symmetry.space_group_name_H-M   'P 1'
#
loop_
_entity.id
_entity.type
_entity.pdbx_description
1 polymer ?
#
loop_
_entity_poly.entity_id
_entity_poly.type
_entity_poly.pdbx_seq_one_letter_code
_entity_poly.pdbx_strand_id
1 'polypeptide(L)'
;MLSIGIDVSKGKSTVCGMKPGGEIVYAPFEVQHTREGMSELVSLLRSSGEEVRAVLESTGSYHCPVVAALLENGIFVSVVNSLRMKRFCSQSIRKVKTDRIDAMQIALYGLAYWQELQPTKLPEDTYRELQLLARQYYQMTSLLIKAKVDFNAICDQVLPGMQELMNDHAGRHKLSDFVLRYRHTTHILEMGETRFRKDYCKWAEKKGYRNCERMAVLIFATAQNGIPVLPNAPSTQIVITEAIRVLHTVEASRDAILTQMQALAKTLPEYSLVREMPCIGDTLAPRLIAEIGDVRRFHSKRALIAYAGIDAPPYQSGKFCANNRHISKRGNRYLRKTGYEVMQSYVMHKPANDPIFTFIEKKRGEGKSGKLAMVAGLNKFLRVYYGKVTELYRSLAAIE
;
A
#
# COMPACT_ATOMS: atom_id res chain seq x y z
N MET A 1 4.15 9.77 38.67
CA MET A 1 4.58 9.81 37.26
C MET A 1 5.40 8.56 36.97
N LEU A 2 4.83 7.61 36.24
CA LEU A 2 5.44 6.32 35.95
C LEU A 2 5.40 6.06 34.44
N SER A 3 6.56 5.98 33.79
CA SER A 3 6.69 5.65 32.37
C SER A 3 6.87 4.15 32.21
N ILE A 4 6.02 3.54 31.40
CA ILE A 4 6.06 2.13 31.06
C ILE A 4 6.56 1.99 29.64
N GLY A 5 7.78 1.51 29.49
CA GLY A 5 8.37 1.17 28.19
C GLY A 5 8.00 -0.26 27.80
N ILE A 6 7.45 -0.44 26.63
CA ILE A 6 7.02 -1.76 26.12
C ILE A 6 7.70 -2.02 24.79
N ASP A 7 8.63 -2.95 24.78
CA ASP A 7 9.22 -3.49 23.55
C ASP A 7 8.40 -4.67 23.07
N VAL A 8 7.86 -4.55 21.85
CA VAL A 8 6.85 -5.49 21.33
C VAL A 8 7.47 -6.45 20.34
N SER A 9 7.31 -7.75 20.62
CA SER A 9 7.67 -8.87 19.75
C SER A 9 6.44 -9.66 19.31
N LYS A 10 6.62 -10.66 18.46
CA LYS A 10 5.54 -11.55 18.04
C LYS A 10 5.07 -12.41 19.20
N GLY A 11 3.85 -12.19 19.66
CA GLY A 11 3.19 -13.01 20.70
C GLY A 11 3.56 -12.65 22.14
N LYS A 12 4.55 -11.78 22.36
CA LYS A 12 4.96 -11.31 23.70
C LYS A 12 5.54 -9.90 23.66
N SER A 13 5.63 -9.26 24.80
CA SER A 13 6.32 -7.97 24.98
C SER A 13 7.21 -8.01 26.20
N THR A 14 8.29 -7.25 26.17
CA THR A 14 9.09 -6.93 27.37
C THR A 14 8.67 -5.57 27.90
N VAL A 15 8.33 -5.52 29.19
CA VAL A 15 7.79 -4.34 29.87
C VAL A 15 8.76 -3.89 30.95
N CYS A 16 9.00 -2.58 31.04
CA CYS A 16 9.79 -1.97 32.09
C CYS A 16 9.09 -0.69 32.59
N GLY A 17 9.03 -0.48 33.91
CA GLY A 17 8.47 0.71 34.53
C GLY A 17 9.55 1.56 35.22
N MET A 18 9.59 2.86 34.88
CA MET A 18 10.60 3.78 35.44
C MET A 18 9.97 5.11 35.90
N LYS A 19 10.50 5.65 36.97
CA LYS A 19 10.23 6.99 37.49
C LYS A 19 11.32 8.01 37.11
N PRO A 20 11.04 9.33 37.26
CA PRO A 20 12.07 10.35 37.09
C PRO A 20 13.33 10.07 37.90
N GLY A 21 14.49 10.42 37.34
CA GLY A 21 15.77 10.09 37.94
C GLY A 21 16.31 8.72 37.57
N GLY A 22 15.56 7.91 36.80
CA GLY A 22 16.01 6.58 36.36
C GLY A 22 15.71 5.47 37.37
N GLU A 23 14.88 5.72 38.36
CA GLU A 23 14.44 4.71 39.34
C GLU A 23 13.59 3.64 38.61
N ILE A 24 14.02 2.37 38.71
CA ILE A 24 13.30 1.23 38.16
C ILE A 24 12.25 0.76 39.17
N VAL A 25 10.97 0.97 38.84
CA VAL A 25 9.83 0.48 39.63
C VAL A 25 9.48 -0.95 39.27
N TYR A 26 9.43 -1.22 37.95
CA TYR A 26 9.25 -2.56 37.43
C TYR A 26 10.47 -2.94 36.61
N ALA A 27 11.28 -3.89 37.11
CA ALA A 27 12.39 -4.44 36.35
C ALA A 27 11.86 -5.11 35.09
N PRO A 28 12.65 -5.17 33.98
CA PRO A 28 12.18 -5.74 32.73
C PRO A 28 11.65 -7.16 32.88
N PHE A 29 10.38 -7.39 32.55
CA PHE A 29 9.68 -8.68 32.58
C PHE A 29 8.92 -8.93 31.28
N GLU A 30 8.62 -10.18 30.98
CA GLU A 30 7.86 -10.57 29.80
C GLU A 30 6.38 -10.66 30.09
N VAL A 31 5.57 -10.21 29.11
CA VAL A 31 4.11 -10.31 29.12
C VAL A 31 3.67 -11.00 27.84
N GLN A 32 2.88 -12.07 27.96
CA GLN A 32 2.36 -12.79 26.79
C GLN A 32 1.14 -12.04 26.21
N HIS A 33 0.98 -12.06 24.88
CA HIS A 33 -0.17 -11.46 24.21
C HIS A 33 -1.41 -12.37 24.29
N THR A 34 -1.75 -12.78 25.50
CA THR A 34 -2.96 -13.53 25.85
C THR A 34 -3.92 -12.62 26.62
N ARG A 35 -5.18 -13.00 26.71
CA ARG A 35 -6.15 -12.24 27.55
C ARG A 35 -5.72 -12.16 28.99
N GLU A 36 -5.20 -13.25 29.53
CA GLU A 36 -4.67 -13.36 30.90
C GLU A 36 -3.46 -12.44 31.11
N GLY A 37 -2.41 -12.55 30.27
CA GLY A 37 -1.24 -11.69 30.38
C GLY A 37 -1.53 -10.19 30.21
N MET A 38 -2.49 -9.82 29.34
CA MET A 38 -2.92 -8.42 29.22
C MET A 38 -3.69 -7.97 30.47
N SER A 39 -4.55 -8.81 31.04
CA SER A 39 -5.28 -8.51 32.28
C SER A 39 -4.35 -8.32 33.46
N GLU A 40 -3.32 -9.18 33.60
CA GLU A 40 -2.30 -9.07 34.64
C GLU A 40 -1.50 -7.75 34.49
N LEU A 41 -1.08 -7.42 33.26
CA LEU A 41 -0.40 -6.14 32.99
C LEU A 41 -1.25 -4.94 33.38
N VAL A 42 -2.53 -4.91 32.96
CA VAL A 42 -3.46 -3.84 33.29
C VAL A 42 -3.63 -3.72 34.81
N SER A 43 -3.82 -4.83 35.50
CA SER A 43 -3.97 -4.85 36.96
C SER A 43 -2.73 -4.32 37.67
N LEU A 44 -1.54 -4.73 37.23
CA LEU A 44 -0.25 -4.23 37.74
C LEU A 44 -0.12 -2.72 37.55
N LEU A 45 -0.45 -2.20 36.38
CA LEU A 45 -0.33 -0.77 36.09
C LEU A 45 -1.35 0.08 36.89
N ARG A 46 -2.56 -0.42 37.09
CA ARG A 46 -3.59 0.26 37.90
C ARG A 46 -3.24 0.27 39.40
N SER A 47 -2.63 -0.80 39.91
CA SER A 47 -2.24 -0.91 41.32
C SER A 47 -1.10 0.03 41.71
N SER A 48 -0.40 0.62 40.75
CA SER A 48 0.72 1.54 41.02
C SER A 48 0.32 2.82 41.76
N GLY A 49 -0.95 3.24 41.68
CA GLY A 49 -1.44 4.50 42.23
C GLY A 49 -0.83 5.78 41.62
N GLU A 50 -0.06 5.63 40.54
CA GLU A 50 0.66 6.71 39.85
C GLU A 50 -0.05 7.14 38.56
N GLU A 51 0.28 8.32 38.05
CA GLU A 51 -0.02 8.67 36.67
C GLU A 51 0.87 7.82 35.75
N VAL A 52 0.25 6.84 35.07
CA VAL A 52 0.94 5.90 34.18
C VAL A 52 0.81 6.34 32.73
N ARG A 53 1.94 6.35 32.00
CA ARG A 53 1.94 6.48 30.54
C ARG A 53 2.73 5.33 29.95
N ALA A 54 2.05 4.50 29.16
CA ALA A 54 2.67 3.42 28.39
C ALA A 54 3.17 3.95 27.06
N VAL A 55 4.42 3.63 26.73
CA VAL A 55 5.09 4.02 25.51
C VAL A 55 5.55 2.79 24.77
N LEU A 56 5.24 2.71 23.47
CA LEU A 56 5.61 1.60 22.59
C LEU A 56 6.23 2.14 21.31
N GLU A 57 7.10 1.34 20.71
CA GLU A 57 7.54 1.59 19.33
C GLU A 57 6.54 0.98 18.34
N SER A 58 6.32 1.65 17.20
CA SER A 58 5.47 1.13 16.13
C SER A 58 6.16 -0.05 15.43
N THR A 59 5.80 -1.28 15.80
CA THR A 59 6.38 -2.52 15.27
C THR A 59 5.32 -3.30 14.48
N GLY A 60 5.19 -3.03 13.18
CA GLY A 60 4.22 -3.69 12.30
C GLY A 60 2.79 -3.65 12.86
N SER A 61 2.15 -4.82 13.02
CA SER A 61 0.82 -4.98 13.64
C SER A 61 0.87 -5.59 15.05
N TYR A 62 2.05 -6.01 15.52
CA TYR A 62 2.17 -6.77 16.77
C TYR A 62 1.86 -5.94 18.02
N HIS A 63 2.02 -4.62 17.95
CA HIS A 63 1.67 -3.72 19.06
C HIS A 63 0.16 -3.50 19.21
N CYS A 64 -0.65 -3.76 18.17
CA CYS A 64 -2.09 -3.46 18.20
C CYS A 64 -2.84 -4.14 19.35
N PRO A 65 -2.66 -5.43 19.67
CA PRO A 65 -3.34 -6.07 20.79
C PRO A 65 -3.02 -5.42 22.15
N VAL A 66 -1.76 -5.05 22.36
CA VAL A 66 -1.30 -4.39 23.59
C VAL A 66 -1.91 -3.01 23.71
N VAL A 67 -1.89 -2.23 22.63
CA VAL A 67 -2.50 -0.89 22.58
C VAL A 67 -3.99 -0.96 22.85
N ALA A 68 -4.71 -1.91 22.23
CA ALA A 68 -6.15 -2.09 22.44
C ALA A 68 -6.45 -2.41 23.90
N ALA A 69 -5.79 -3.41 24.48
CA ALA A 69 -6.02 -3.82 25.87
C ALA A 69 -5.76 -2.69 26.88
N LEU A 70 -4.71 -1.89 26.67
CA LEU A 70 -4.39 -0.77 27.55
C LEU A 70 -5.40 0.38 27.40
N LEU A 71 -5.79 0.74 26.17
CA LEU A 71 -6.76 1.82 25.91
C LEU A 71 -8.16 1.48 26.40
N GLU A 72 -8.65 0.25 26.19
CA GLU A 72 -9.94 -0.27 26.70
C GLU A 72 -10.00 -0.17 28.22
N ASN A 73 -8.87 -0.21 28.89
CA ASN A 73 -8.75 -0.10 30.34
C ASN A 73 -8.40 1.31 30.83
N GLY A 74 -8.47 2.32 29.98
CA GLY A 74 -8.26 3.72 30.33
C GLY A 74 -6.81 4.11 30.62
N ILE A 75 -5.82 3.27 30.25
CA ILE A 75 -4.41 3.57 30.42
C ILE A 75 -3.95 4.43 29.25
N PHE A 76 -3.22 5.52 29.55
CA PHE A 76 -2.62 6.36 28.53
C PHE A 76 -1.57 5.57 27.74
N VAL A 77 -1.70 5.56 26.42
CA VAL A 77 -0.77 4.85 25.51
C VAL A 77 -0.27 5.81 24.44
N SER A 78 1.03 5.84 24.23
CA SER A 78 1.69 6.57 23.13
C SER A 78 2.51 5.64 22.26
N VAL A 79 2.11 5.47 21.01
CA VAL A 79 2.88 4.72 20.01
C VAL A 79 3.81 5.66 19.29
N VAL A 80 5.11 5.47 19.50
CA VAL A 80 6.17 6.34 18.99
C VAL A 80 6.71 5.80 17.67
N ASN A 81 6.99 6.70 16.74
CA ASN A 81 7.60 6.36 15.46
C ASN A 81 9.00 5.77 15.66
N SER A 82 9.26 4.62 15.04
CA SER A 82 10.53 3.88 15.12
C SER A 82 11.77 4.71 14.79
N LEU A 83 11.65 5.70 13.89
CA LEU A 83 12.77 6.60 13.59
C LEU A 83 13.07 7.58 14.74
N ARG A 84 12.04 8.01 15.49
CA ARG A 84 12.25 8.84 16.69
C ARG A 84 12.91 8.02 17.79
N MET A 85 12.39 6.82 18.04
CA MET A 85 12.97 5.91 19.02
C MET A 85 14.43 5.58 18.68
N LYS A 86 14.71 5.17 17.43
CA LYS A 86 16.07 4.87 16.99
C LYS A 86 17.04 6.05 17.19
N ARG A 87 16.60 7.30 16.96
CA ARG A 87 17.43 8.48 17.19
C ARG A 87 17.73 8.69 18.66
N PHE A 88 16.75 8.48 19.52
CA PHE A 88 16.93 8.57 20.96
C PHE A 88 17.91 7.50 21.46
N CYS A 89 17.70 6.24 21.08
CA CYS A 89 18.56 5.13 21.46
C CYS A 89 19.99 5.24 20.89
N SER A 90 20.17 5.91 19.73
CA SER A 90 21.51 6.08 19.11
C SER A 90 22.43 7.06 19.86
N GLN A 91 21.93 7.76 20.85
CA GLN A 91 22.74 8.65 21.72
C GLN A 91 23.58 7.86 22.74
N SER A 92 23.27 6.59 22.97
CA SER A 92 24.07 5.75 23.87
C SER A 92 25.38 5.32 23.22
N ILE A 93 26.49 5.47 23.93
CA ILE A 93 27.84 5.10 23.48
C ILE A 93 27.97 3.56 23.39
N ARG A 94 27.28 2.82 24.24
CA ARG A 94 27.30 1.34 24.25
C ARG A 94 26.16 0.75 23.44
N LYS A 95 26.49 -0.03 22.41
CA LYS A 95 25.53 -0.69 21.50
C LYS A 95 25.17 -2.09 22.01
N VAL A 96 24.66 -2.23 23.23
CA VAL A 96 24.07 -3.50 23.67
C VAL A 96 22.61 -3.49 23.25
N LYS A 97 22.17 -4.54 22.57
CA LYS A 97 20.79 -4.70 22.10
C LYS A 97 20.20 -5.96 22.69
N THR A 98 19.24 -5.80 23.58
CA THR A 98 18.38 -6.86 24.13
C THR A 98 17.00 -6.27 24.37
N ASP A 99 15.96 -7.08 24.30
CA ASP A 99 14.56 -6.65 24.53
C ASP A 99 14.41 -5.95 25.89
N ARG A 100 15.19 -6.37 26.92
CA ARG A 100 15.21 -5.72 28.24
C ARG A 100 15.75 -4.30 28.19
N ILE A 101 16.84 -4.09 27.47
CA ILE A 101 17.45 -2.77 27.31
C ILE A 101 16.55 -1.89 26.44
N ASP A 102 15.96 -2.45 25.39
CA ASP A 102 15.06 -1.74 24.50
C ASP A 102 13.81 -1.27 25.28
N ALA A 103 13.20 -2.09 26.13
CA ALA A 103 12.11 -1.71 27.02
C ALA A 103 12.51 -0.59 28.00
N MET A 104 13.71 -0.65 28.60
CA MET A 104 14.23 0.42 29.47
C MET A 104 14.41 1.72 28.70
N GLN A 105 14.97 1.68 27.49
CA GLN A 105 15.16 2.87 26.66
C GLN A 105 13.84 3.50 26.21
N ILE A 106 12.82 2.68 25.93
CA ILE A 106 11.48 3.15 25.65
C ILE A 106 10.87 3.84 26.88
N ALA A 107 11.07 3.29 28.09
CA ALA A 107 10.62 3.93 29.33
C ALA A 107 11.33 5.26 29.57
N LEU A 108 12.65 5.35 29.38
CA LEU A 108 13.43 6.58 29.45
C LEU A 108 12.97 7.62 28.44
N TYR A 109 12.67 7.21 27.20
CA TYR A 109 12.06 8.08 26.20
C TYR A 109 10.75 8.68 26.71
N GLY A 110 9.89 7.87 27.29
CA GLY A 110 8.63 8.31 27.87
C GLY A 110 8.81 9.36 28.98
N LEU A 111 9.82 9.22 29.83
CA LEU A 111 10.17 10.22 30.84
C LEU A 111 10.72 11.50 30.22
N ALA A 112 11.65 11.39 29.27
CA ALA A 112 12.30 12.54 28.62
C ALA A 112 11.30 13.42 27.84
N TYR A 113 10.29 12.81 27.23
CA TYR A 113 9.28 13.49 26.42
C TYR A 113 7.87 13.46 27.03
N TRP A 114 7.76 13.31 28.34
CA TRP A 114 6.49 13.13 29.05
C TRP A 114 5.39 14.12 28.62
N GLN A 115 5.73 15.40 28.54
CA GLN A 115 4.77 16.46 28.19
C GLN A 115 4.42 16.48 26.68
N GLU A 116 5.30 15.90 25.85
CA GLU A 116 5.12 15.85 24.39
C GLU A 116 4.42 14.57 23.92
N LEU A 117 4.26 13.56 24.80
CA LEU A 117 3.61 12.32 24.45
C LEU A 117 2.15 12.61 24.03
N GLN A 118 1.76 12.12 22.88
CA GLN A 118 0.39 12.21 22.39
C GLN A 118 -0.34 10.89 22.61
N PRO A 119 -1.60 10.93 23.09
CA PRO A 119 -2.38 9.71 23.23
C PRO A 119 -2.64 9.08 21.86
N THR A 120 -2.40 7.78 21.75
CA THR A 120 -2.73 7.00 20.57
C THR A 120 -4.25 6.81 20.54
N LYS A 121 -4.87 7.13 19.41
CA LYS A 121 -6.25 6.78 19.09
C LYS A 121 -6.25 5.59 18.14
N LEU A 122 -7.00 4.55 18.45
CA LEU A 122 -7.25 3.50 17.49
C LEU A 122 -8.13 4.07 16.37
N PRO A 123 -7.79 3.84 15.11
CA PRO A 123 -8.70 4.16 14.01
C PRO A 123 -10.00 3.38 14.16
N GLU A 124 -11.11 3.93 13.70
CA GLU A 124 -12.37 3.21 13.56
C GLU A 124 -12.17 1.91 12.78
N ASP A 125 -12.88 0.84 13.15
CA ASP A 125 -12.68 -0.49 12.57
C ASP A 125 -12.84 -0.50 11.05
N THR A 126 -13.78 0.26 10.51
CA THR A 126 -14.00 0.42 9.06
C THR A 126 -12.74 0.89 8.34
N TYR A 127 -12.01 1.88 8.86
CA TYR A 127 -10.75 2.32 8.24
C TYR A 127 -9.62 1.29 8.39
N ARG A 128 -9.61 0.52 9.47
CA ARG A 128 -8.63 -0.56 9.69
C ARG A 128 -8.84 -1.69 8.70
N GLU A 129 -10.08 -2.13 8.53
CA GLU A 129 -10.47 -3.15 7.55
C GLU A 129 -10.17 -2.69 6.12
N LEU A 130 -10.55 -1.46 5.78
CA LEU A 130 -10.27 -0.88 4.47
C LEU A 130 -8.77 -0.81 4.17
N GLN A 131 -7.96 -0.46 5.17
CA GLN A 131 -6.50 -0.45 5.04
C GLN A 131 -5.92 -1.86 4.85
N LEU A 132 -6.46 -2.86 5.56
CA LEU A 132 -6.08 -4.27 5.35
C LEU A 132 -6.37 -4.70 3.92
N LEU A 133 -7.57 -4.44 3.42
CA LEU A 133 -7.96 -4.77 2.04
C LEU A 133 -7.08 -4.04 1.01
N ALA A 134 -6.79 -2.76 1.21
CA ALA A 134 -5.93 -1.99 0.32
C ALA A 134 -4.51 -2.58 0.25
N ARG A 135 -3.96 -3.02 1.37
CA ARG A 135 -2.62 -3.65 1.42
C ARG A 135 -2.62 -5.02 0.76
N GLN A 136 -3.69 -5.81 0.94
CA GLN A 136 -3.85 -7.07 0.22
C GLN A 136 -4.03 -6.87 -1.28
N TYR A 137 -4.79 -5.87 -1.71
CA TYR A 137 -4.90 -5.47 -3.11
C TYR A 137 -3.52 -5.17 -3.72
N TYR A 138 -2.65 -4.44 -3.01
CA TYR A 138 -1.27 -4.19 -3.46
C TYR A 138 -0.46 -5.47 -3.58
N GLN A 139 -0.59 -6.36 -2.62
CA GLN A 139 0.09 -7.66 -2.64
C GLN A 139 -0.33 -8.47 -3.87
N MET A 140 -1.65 -8.61 -4.10
CA MET A 140 -2.18 -9.32 -5.26
C MET A 140 -1.77 -8.65 -6.57
N THR A 141 -1.78 -7.32 -6.64
CA THR A 141 -1.30 -6.59 -7.84
C THR A 141 0.18 -6.88 -8.12
N SER A 142 1.02 -6.96 -7.09
CA SER A 142 2.43 -7.31 -7.24
C SER A 142 2.63 -8.74 -7.75
N LEU A 143 1.85 -9.69 -7.23
CA LEU A 143 1.86 -11.09 -7.68
C LEU A 143 1.35 -11.21 -9.12
N LEU A 144 0.30 -10.48 -9.47
CA LEU A 144 -0.25 -10.45 -10.84
C LEU A 144 0.79 -9.95 -11.86
N ILE A 145 1.55 -8.91 -11.51
CA ILE A 145 2.65 -8.42 -12.38
C ILE A 145 3.69 -9.52 -12.59
N LYS A 146 4.10 -10.21 -11.53
CA LYS A 146 5.05 -11.33 -11.63
C LYS A 146 4.50 -12.46 -12.49
N ALA A 147 3.23 -12.87 -12.24
CA ALA A 147 2.59 -13.92 -13.02
C ALA A 147 2.46 -13.55 -14.51
N LYS A 148 2.18 -12.29 -14.84
CA LYS A 148 2.17 -11.80 -16.23
C LYS A 148 3.54 -11.87 -16.88
N VAL A 149 4.58 -11.47 -16.18
CA VAL A 149 5.97 -11.53 -16.70
C VAL A 149 6.37 -12.98 -16.94
N ASP A 150 6.07 -13.88 -16.03
CA ASP A 150 6.37 -15.30 -16.13
C ASP A 150 5.60 -15.95 -17.31
N PHE A 151 4.29 -15.75 -17.38
CA PHE A 151 3.47 -16.21 -18.49
C PHE A 151 3.96 -15.70 -19.85
N ASN A 152 4.31 -14.41 -19.93
CA ASN A 152 4.81 -13.81 -21.15
C ASN A 152 6.16 -14.46 -21.57
N ALA A 153 7.05 -14.70 -20.62
CA ALA A 153 8.33 -15.37 -20.91
C ALA A 153 8.14 -16.82 -21.39
N ILE A 154 7.16 -17.54 -20.86
CA ILE A 154 6.79 -18.89 -21.34
C ILE A 154 6.17 -18.80 -22.72
N CYS A 155 5.27 -17.86 -22.95
CA CYS A 155 4.60 -17.64 -24.23
C CYS A 155 5.65 -17.39 -25.36
N ASP A 156 6.66 -16.57 -25.13
CA ASP A 156 7.72 -16.30 -26.10
C ASP A 156 8.54 -17.54 -26.45
N GLN A 157 8.65 -18.50 -25.52
CA GLN A 157 9.42 -19.72 -25.75
C GLN A 157 8.64 -20.79 -26.56
N VAL A 158 7.30 -20.72 -26.60
CA VAL A 158 6.45 -21.70 -27.28
C VAL A 158 5.71 -21.14 -28.49
N LEU A 159 5.39 -19.85 -28.45
CA LEU A 159 4.62 -19.10 -29.45
C LEU A 159 5.26 -17.71 -29.66
N PRO A 160 6.51 -17.65 -30.12
CA PRO A 160 7.24 -16.40 -30.27
C PRO A 160 6.51 -15.39 -31.16
N GLY A 161 6.51 -14.13 -30.77
CA GLY A 161 5.86 -13.02 -31.48
C GLY A 161 4.34 -12.90 -31.31
N MET A 162 3.69 -13.81 -30.61
CA MET A 162 2.23 -13.73 -30.44
C MET A 162 1.79 -12.59 -29.54
N GLN A 163 2.64 -12.16 -28.59
CA GLN A 163 2.37 -11.03 -27.72
C GLN A 163 2.29 -9.69 -28.45
N GLU A 164 2.94 -9.57 -29.61
CA GLU A 164 2.85 -8.38 -30.45
C GLU A 164 1.49 -8.28 -31.17
N LEU A 165 0.88 -9.43 -31.40
CA LEU A 165 -0.40 -9.54 -32.12
C LEU A 165 -1.61 -9.47 -31.17
N MET A 166 -1.47 -9.95 -29.94
CA MET A 166 -2.58 -10.02 -28.98
C MET A 166 -2.08 -9.93 -27.53
N ASN A 167 -2.89 -9.31 -26.67
CA ASN A 167 -2.63 -9.17 -25.26
C ASN A 167 -3.86 -9.46 -24.43
N ASP A 168 -3.66 -9.85 -23.17
CA ASP A 168 -4.72 -9.90 -22.18
C ASP A 168 -4.99 -8.49 -21.63
N HIS A 169 -6.28 -8.15 -21.58
CA HIS A 169 -6.79 -6.94 -20.93
C HIS A 169 -7.66 -7.33 -19.73
N ALA A 170 -7.94 -6.38 -18.86
CA ALA A 170 -8.81 -6.61 -17.72
C ALA A 170 -10.15 -7.24 -18.14
N GLY A 171 -10.42 -8.45 -17.62
CA GLY A 171 -11.62 -9.22 -17.95
C GLY A 171 -11.68 -9.81 -19.36
N ARG A 172 -10.59 -9.73 -20.14
CA ARG A 172 -10.49 -10.33 -21.49
C ARG A 172 -9.15 -11.03 -21.66
N HIS A 173 -9.17 -12.34 -21.67
CA HIS A 173 -7.98 -13.20 -21.64
C HIS A 173 -7.65 -13.76 -23.04
N LYS A 174 -7.55 -12.89 -24.07
CA LYS A 174 -7.42 -13.34 -25.45
C LYS A 174 -6.12 -14.08 -25.71
N LEU A 175 -4.99 -13.58 -25.17
CA LEU A 175 -3.69 -14.24 -25.34
C LEU A 175 -3.64 -15.55 -24.57
N SER A 176 -4.00 -15.56 -23.30
CA SER A 176 -3.98 -16.76 -22.48
C SER A 176 -4.96 -17.84 -22.98
N ASP A 177 -6.16 -17.45 -23.41
CA ASP A 177 -7.12 -18.36 -24.06
C ASP A 177 -6.58 -18.93 -25.38
N PHE A 178 -5.89 -18.10 -26.16
CA PHE A 178 -5.23 -18.53 -27.39
C PHE A 178 -4.12 -19.55 -27.11
N VAL A 179 -3.26 -19.24 -26.14
CA VAL A 179 -2.15 -20.13 -25.73
C VAL A 179 -2.67 -21.45 -25.18
N LEU A 180 -3.77 -21.46 -24.40
CA LEU A 180 -4.40 -22.70 -23.94
C LEU A 180 -4.93 -23.57 -25.09
N ARG A 181 -5.41 -22.96 -26.18
CA ARG A 181 -5.94 -23.67 -27.32
C ARG A 181 -4.88 -24.23 -28.23
N TYR A 182 -3.96 -23.37 -28.65
CA TYR A 182 -2.96 -23.72 -29.69
C TYR A 182 -1.63 -24.18 -29.12
N ARG A 183 -1.31 -23.84 -27.90
CA ARG A 183 -0.21 -24.34 -27.06
C ARG A 183 1.20 -24.18 -27.61
N HIS A 184 1.43 -24.41 -28.90
CA HIS A 184 2.76 -24.39 -29.51
C HIS A 184 2.66 -24.08 -31.01
N THR A 185 3.72 -23.45 -31.57
CA THR A 185 3.81 -23.14 -33.01
C THR A 185 3.63 -24.35 -33.90
N THR A 186 4.22 -25.50 -33.55
CA THR A 186 4.06 -26.75 -34.34
C THR A 186 2.62 -27.13 -34.52
N HIS A 187 1.79 -27.02 -33.50
CA HIS A 187 0.37 -27.33 -33.60
C HIS A 187 -0.36 -26.43 -34.63
N ILE A 188 0.00 -25.13 -34.66
CA ILE A 188 -0.57 -24.20 -35.66
C ILE A 188 -0.14 -24.60 -37.07
N LEU A 189 1.14 -24.92 -37.26
CA LEU A 189 1.71 -25.25 -38.55
C LEU A 189 1.20 -26.60 -39.09
N GLU A 190 1.04 -27.62 -38.22
CA GLU A 190 0.50 -28.93 -38.56
C GLU A 190 -0.96 -28.85 -39.04
N MET A 191 -1.73 -27.87 -38.56
CA MET A 191 -3.09 -27.63 -39.06
C MET A 191 -3.11 -27.16 -40.51
N GLY A 192 -2.08 -26.53 -40.99
CA GLY A 192 -2.03 -25.82 -42.26
C GLY A 192 -2.85 -24.51 -42.25
N GLU A 193 -2.46 -23.58 -43.12
CA GLU A 193 -3.00 -22.20 -43.09
C GLU A 193 -4.53 -22.17 -43.24
N THR A 194 -5.09 -22.84 -44.24
CA THR A 194 -6.54 -22.80 -44.53
C THR A 194 -7.38 -23.32 -43.39
N ARG A 195 -6.96 -24.44 -42.76
CA ARG A 195 -7.67 -25.02 -41.62
C ARG A 195 -7.51 -24.15 -40.36
N PHE A 196 -6.32 -23.68 -40.10
CA PHE A 196 -6.06 -22.80 -38.97
C PHE A 196 -6.91 -21.51 -39.03
N ARG A 197 -6.97 -20.84 -40.18
CA ARG A 197 -7.76 -19.61 -40.36
C ARG A 197 -9.24 -19.84 -40.04
N LYS A 198 -9.84 -20.90 -40.56
CA LYS A 198 -11.23 -21.25 -40.27
C LYS A 198 -11.44 -21.56 -38.79
N ASP A 199 -10.55 -22.33 -38.19
CA ASP A 199 -10.63 -22.71 -36.76
C ASP A 199 -10.47 -21.51 -35.84
N TYR A 200 -9.47 -20.62 -36.09
CA TYR A 200 -9.27 -19.40 -35.33
C TYR A 200 -10.47 -18.44 -35.40
N CYS A 201 -11.01 -18.21 -36.58
CA CYS A 201 -12.19 -17.35 -36.74
C CYS A 201 -13.39 -17.89 -35.98
N LYS A 202 -13.69 -19.19 -36.08
CA LYS A 202 -14.75 -19.84 -35.32
C LYS A 202 -14.53 -19.79 -33.80
N TRP A 203 -13.28 -20.00 -33.35
CA TRP A 203 -12.93 -19.91 -31.94
C TRP A 203 -13.07 -18.49 -31.40
N ALA A 204 -12.59 -17.50 -32.14
CA ALA A 204 -12.65 -16.09 -31.73
C ALA A 204 -14.11 -15.62 -31.62
N GLU A 205 -14.96 -15.99 -32.58
CA GLU A 205 -16.39 -15.72 -32.56
C GLU A 205 -17.06 -16.34 -31.33
N LYS A 206 -16.82 -17.62 -31.08
CA LYS A 206 -17.39 -18.37 -29.93
C LYS A 206 -16.98 -17.75 -28.59
N LYS A 207 -15.78 -17.16 -28.49
CA LYS A 207 -15.24 -16.50 -27.31
C LYS A 207 -15.64 -15.01 -27.20
N GLY A 208 -16.37 -14.48 -28.21
CA GLY A 208 -16.73 -13.06 -28.27
C GLY A 208 -15.54 -12.13 -28.51
N TYR A 209 -14.44 -12.67 -29.03
CA TYR A 209 -13.32 -11.84 -29.47
C TYR A 209 -13.59 -11.26 -30.85
N ARG A 210 -13.08 -10.03 -31.09
CA ARG A 210 -13.19 -9.43 -32.42
C ARG A 210 -12.53 -10.36 -33.43
N ASN A 211 -13.37 -10.92 -34.33
CA ASN A 211 -12.91 -11.75 -35.42
C ASN A 211 -12.33 -10.89 -36.53
N CYS A 212 -11.13 -11.24 -36.98
CA CYS A 212 -10.49 -10.62 -38.12
C CYS A 212 -9.70 -11.69 -38.86
N GLU A 213 -10.15 -12.05 -40.06
CA GLU A 213 -9.42 -12.98 -40.90
C GLU A 213 -7.98 -12.58 -41.18
N ARG A 214 -7.76 -11.27 -41.30
CA ARG A 214 -6.42 -10.68 -41.39
C ARG A 214 -5.53 -11.05 -40.18
N MET A 215 -6.13 -11.13 -38.96
CA MET A 215 -5.39 -11.53 -37.77
C MET A 215 -4.98 -13.00 -37.84
N ALA A 216 -5.84 -13.87 -38.34
CA ALA A 216 -5.50 -15.29 -38.52
C ALA A 216 -4.33 -15.50 -39.49
N VAL A 217 -4.27 -14.72 -40.59
CA VAL A 217 -3.14 -14.71 -41.52
C VAL A 217 -1.86 -14.25 -40.83
N LEU A 218 -1.91 -13.16 -40.08
CA LEU A 218 -0.74 -12.65 -39.34
C LEU A 218 -0.23 -13.65 -38.31
N ILE A 219 -1.14 -14.30 -37.56
CA ILE A 219 -0.77 -15.32 -36.57
C ILE A 219 -0.06 -16.50 -37.25
N PHE A 220 -0.63 -17.00 -38.38
CA PHE A 220 -0.01 -18.11 -39.11
C PHE A 220 1.37 -17.75 -39.65
N ALA A 221 1.51 -16.58 -40.25
CA ALA A 221 2.81 -16.07 -40.74
C ALA A 221 3.82 -15.89 -39.60
N THR A 222 3.38 -15.39 -38.43
CA THR A 222 4.23 -15.29 -37.24
C THR A 222 4.67 -16.67 -36.75
N ALA A 223 3.77 -17.65 -36.76
CA ALA A 223 4.11 -19.04 -36.39
C ALA A 223 5.11 -19.67 -37.37
N GLN A 224 5.02 -19.37 -38.68
CA GLN A 224 6.00 -19.84 -39.68
C GLN A 224 7.40 -19.27 -39.49
N ASN A 225 7.48 -18.00 -39.11
CA ASN A 225 8.74 -17.30 -38.95
C ASN A 225 9.37 -17.48 -37.57
N GLY A 226 8.54 -17.80 -36.55
CA GLY A 226 8.97 -17.95 -35.18
C GLY A 226 9.66 -19.29 -34.91
N ILE A 227 10.76 -19.24 -34.17
CA ILE A 227 11.49 -20.44 -33.73
C ILE A 227 11.21 -20.66 -32.25
N PRO A 228 10.39 -21.66 -31.86
CA PRO A 228 10.16 -21.96 -30.45
C PRO A 228 11.43 -22.52 -29.80
N VAL A 229 11.67 -22.13 -28.55
CA VAL A 229 12.83 -22.58 -27.77
C VAL A 229 12.53 -23.86 -27.00
N LEU A 230 11.28 -24.02 -26.53
CA LEU A 230 10.84 -25.21 -25.82
C LEU A 230 10.18 -26.21 -26.79
N PRO A 231 10.33 -27.52 -26.55
CA PRO A 231 9.70 -28.54 -27.36
C PRO A 231 8.18 -28.61 -27.09
N ASN A 232 7.41 -29.10 -28.07
CA ASN A 232 6.01 -29.45 -27.86
C ASN A 232 5.90 -30.78 -27.09
N ALA A 233 6.11 -30.73 -25.76
CA ALA A 233 6.14 -31.90 -24.89
C ALA A 233 5.08 -31.77 -23.76
N PRO A 234 4.66 -32.90 -23.16
CA PRO A 234 3.73 -32.87 -22.03
C PRO A 234 4.16 -31.96 -20.86
N SER A 235 5.46 -31.95 -20.57
CA SER A 235 6.05 -31.05 -19.54
C SER A 235 5.85 -29.56 -19.86
N THR A 236 6.10 -29.17 -21.11
CA THR A 236 5.87 -27.79 -21.57
C THR A 236 4.38 -27.41 -21.48
N GLN A 237 3.48 -28.34 -21.83
CA GLN A 237 2.04 -28.10 -21.77
C GLN A 237 1.53 -27.95 -20.33
N ILE A 238 2.09 -28.70 -19.36
CA ILE A 238 1.79 -28.54 -17.93
C ILE A 238 2.23 -27.16 -17.46
N VAL A 239 3.47 -26.74 -17.78
CA VAL A 239 4.00 -25.43 -17.37
C VAL A 239 3.12 -24.29 -17.90
N ILE A 240 2.73 -24.31 -19.17
CA ILE A 240 1.82 -23.32 -19.78
C ILE A 240 0.49 -23.27 -19.02
N THR A 241 -0.13 -24.44 -18.82
CA THR A 241 -1.44 -24.52 -18.17
C THR A 241 -1.40 -23.98 -16.74
N GLU A 242 -0.37 -24.33 -15.98
CA GLU A 242 -0.22 -23.86 -14.61
C GLU A 242 0.12 -22.37 -14.53
N ALA A 243 0.97 -21.84 -15.42
CA ALA A 243 1.25 -20.41 -15.48
C ALA A 243 -0.03 -19.58 -15.74
N ILE A 244 -0.88 -20.02 -16.67
CA ILE A 244 -2.16 -19.38 -16.95
C ILE A 244 -3.13 -19.52 -15.78
N ARG A 245 -3.18 -20.69 -15.13
CA ARG A 245 -4.02 -20.91 -13.96
C ARG A 245 -3.64 -19.98 -12.81
N VAL A 246 -2.34 -19.83 -12.53
CA VAL A 246 -1.84 -18.89 -11.52
C VAL A 246 -2.21 -17.45 -11.87
N LEU A 247 -1.98 -17.05 -13.13
CA LEU A 247 -2.33 -15.71 -13.63
C LEU A 247 -3.80 -15.37 -13.37
N HIS A 248 -4.71 -16.24 -13.82
CA HIS A 248 -6.17 -16.02 -13.67
C HIS A 248 -6.61 -16.06 -12.20
N THR A 249 -6.04 -16.97 -11.38
CA THR A 249 -6.37 -17.08 -9.96
C THR A 249 -5.97 -15.82 -9.19
N VAL A 250 -4.78 -15.29 -9.44
CA VAL A 250 -4.29 -14.06 -8.79
C VAL A 250 -5.12 -12.85 -9.24
N GLU A 251 -5.50 -12.79 -10.52
CA GLU A 251 -6.36 -11.73 -11.04
C GLU A 251 -7.74 -11.75 -10.38
N ALA A 252 -8.39 -12.89 -10.34
CA ALA A 252 -9.68 -13.07 -9.68
C ALA A 252 -9.63 -12.71 -8.19
N SER A 253 -8.57 -13.11 -7.50
CA SER A 253 -8.34 -12.76 -6.08
C SER A 253 -8.17 -11.25 -5.87
N ARG A 254 -7.40 -10.58 -6.73
CA ARG A 254 -7.25 -9.12 -6.71
C ARG A 254 -8.60 -8.41 -6.89
N ASP A 255 -9.40 -8.86 -7.84
CA ASP A 255 -10.67 -8.23 -8.18
C ASP A 255 -11.74 -8.47 -7.10
N ALA A 256 -11.74 -9.63 -6.46
CA ALA A 256 -12.59 -9.90 -5.29
C ALA A 256 -12.25 -8.97 -4.12
N ILE A 257 -10.96 -8.76 -3.84
CA ILE A 257 -10.51 -7.82 -2.80
C ILE A 257 -10.93 -6.38 -3.16
N LEU A 258 -10.78 -5.98 -4.43
CA LEU A 258 -11.20 -4.65 -4.88
C LEU A 258 -12.71 -4.45 -4.70
N THR A 259 -13.52 -5.44 -5.05
CA THR A 259 -14.98 -5.39 -4.88
C THR A 259 -15.38 -5.20 -3.41
N GLN A 260 -14.77 -5.97 -2.52
CA GLN A 260 -15.02 -5.84 -1.08
C GLN A 260 -14.56 -4.48 -0.53
N MET A 261 -13.40 -4.01 -0.98
CA MET A 261 -12.87 -2.71 -0.60
C MET A 261 -13.78 -1.56 -1.06
N GLN A 262 -14.35 -1.65 -2.27
CA GLN A 262 -15.31 -0.68 -2.79
C GLN A 262 -16.63 -0.70 -1.98
N ALA A 263 -17.14 -1.89 -1.65
CA ALA A 263 -18.33 -2.03 -0.84
C ALA A 263 -18.16 -1.38 0.54
N LEU A 264 -17.02 -1.65 1.19
CA LEU A 264 -16.73 -1.08 2.51
C LEU A 264 -16.50 0.44 2.42
N ALA A 265 -15.78 0.94 1.41
CA ALA A 265 -15.53 2.37 1.25
C ALA A 265 -16.82 3.17 1.04
N LYS A 266 -17.84 2.60 0.38
CA LYS A 266 -19.15 3.24 0.16
C LYS A 266 -19.91 3.53 1.45
N THR A 267 -19.60 2.86 2.56
CA THR A 267 -20.22 3.15 3.85
C THR A 267 -19.64 4.41 4.52
N LEU A 268 -18.52 4.93 4.03
CA LEU A 268 -17.86 6.10 4.59
C LEU A 268 -18.43 7.40 3.98
N PRO A 269 -18.71 8.43 4.78
CA PRO A 269 -19.32 9.67 4.31
C PRO A 269 -18.54 10.37 3.20
N GLU A 270 -17.22 10.31 3.25
CA GLU A 270 -16.34 10.97 2.26
C GLU A 270 -16.20 10.23 0.93
N TYR A 271 -16.70 8.99 0.80
CA TYR A 271 -16.47 8.20 -0.41
C TYR A 271 -16.97 8.88 -1.69
N SER A 272 -18.22 9.35 -1.69
CA SER A 272 -18.81 10.02 -2.86
C SER A 272 -18.03 11.26 -3.26
N LEU A 273 -17.67 12.09 -2.27
CA LEU A 273 -16.88 13.31 -2.49
C LEU A 273 -15.50 13.00 -3.09
N VAL A 274 -14.82 11.95 -2.56
CA VAL A 274 -13.48 11.57 -3.04
C VAL A 274 -13.55 10.97 -4.44
N ARG A 275 -14.57 10.16 -4.73
CA ARG A 275 -14.79 9.56 -6.04
C ARG A 275 -15.09 10.60 -7.13
N GLU A 276 -15.78 11.69 -6.78
CA GLU A 276 -16.11 12.80 -7.69
C GLU A 276 -14.92 13.73 -7.96
N MET A 277 -13.82 13.59 -7.22
CA MET A 277 -12.61 14.36 -7.52
C MET A 277 -12.07 13.97 -8.90
N PRO A 278 -11.61 14.94 -9.72
CA PRO A 278 -11.10 14.66 -11.05
C PRO A 278 -10.05 13.55 -11.07
N CYS A 279 -10.12 12.70 -12.09
CA CYS A 279 -9.19 11.58 -12.33
C CYS A 279 -9.15 10.50 -11.21
N ILE A 280 -10.13 10.48 -10.31
CA ILE A 280 -10.29 9.46 -9.27
C ILE A 280 -11.51 8.61 -9.60
N GLY A 281 -11.29 7.34 -9.86
CA GLY A 281 -12.34 6.36 -10.13
C GLY A 281 -12.53 5.39 -8.97
N ASP A 282 -13.37 4.37 -9.21
CA ASP A 282 -13.76 3.36 -8.22
C ASP A 282 -12.59 2.51 -7.69
N THR A 283 -11.43 2.51 -8.36
CA THR A 283 -10.23 1.82 -7.89
C THR A 283 -9.34 2.71 -7.01
N LEU A 284 -9.25 4.00 -7.30
CA LEU A 284 -8.35 4.91 -6.60
C LEU A 284 -8.98 5.51 -5.35
N ALA A 285 -10.30 5.81 -5.38
CA ALA A 285 -11.00 6.41 -4.25
C ALA A 285 -10.89 5.56 -2.96
N PRO A 286 -11.27 4.27 -2.96
CA PRO A 286 -11.20 3.46 -1.74
C PRO A 286 -9.76 3.26 -1.25
N ARG A 287 -8.78 3.21 -2.16
CA ARG A 287 -7.36 3.07 -1.80
C ARG A 287 -6.78 4.34 -1.18
N LEU A 288 -7.20 5.51 -1.65
CA LEU A 288 -6.82 6.79 -1.03
C LEU A 288 -7.39 6.90 0.38
N ILE A 289 -8.70 6.63 0.55
CA ILE A 289 -9.38 6.66 1.84
C ILE A 289 -8.74 5.66 2.80
N ALA A 290 -8.46 4.44 2.35
CA ALA A 290 -7.79 3.41 3.14
C ALA A 290 -6.45 3.87 3.74
N GLU A 291 -5.62 4.53 2.92
CA GLU A 291 -4.27 4.89 3.35
C GLU A 291 -4.22 6.24 4.06
N ILE A 292 -5.17 7.13 3.83
CA ILE A 292 -5.31 8.37 4.58
C ILE A 292 -5.99 8.07 5.93
N GLY A 293 -7.00 7.21 5.95
CA GLY A 293 -7.87 6.98 7.10
C GLY A 293 -8.70 8.21 7.42
N ASP A 294 -9.21 8.30 8.64
CA ASP A 294 -9.96 9.46 9.09
C ASP A 294 -9.11 10.74 9.00
N VAL A 295 -9.57 11.67 8.17
CA VAL A 295 -8.87 12.94 7.95
C VAL A 295 -8.80 13.81 9.21
N ARG A 296 -9.77 13.67 10.14
CA ARG A 296 -9.86 14.42 11.40
C ARG A 296 -8.70 14.15 12.35
N ARG A 297 -7.98 13.03 12.18
CA ARG A 297 -6.77 12.72 12.93
C ARG A 297 -5.58 13.64 12.62
N PHE A 298 -5.63 14.38 11.53
CA PHE A 298 -4.58 15.31 11.14
C PHE A 298 -4.95 16.74 11.58
N HIS A 299 -4.12 17.35 12.41
CA HIS A 299 -4.33 18.72 12.87
C HIS A 299 -4.16 19.77 11.76
N SER A 300 -3.57 19.40 10.62
CA SER A 300 -3.37 20.30 9.48
C SER A 300 -3.07 19.55 8.17
N LYS A 301 -3.28 20.26 7.05
CA LYS A 301 -2.87 19.79 5.72
C LYS A 301 -1.36 19.47 5.62
N ARG A 302 -0.51 20.15 6.42
CA ARG A 302 0.94 19.87 6.50
C ARG A 302 1.20 18.53 7.17
N ALA A 303 0.41 18.17 8.18
CA ALA A 303 0.53 16.87 8.87
C ALA A 303 0.20 15.70 7.91
N LEU A 304 -0.83 15.82 7.06
CA LEU A 304 -1.15 14.84 6.02
C LEU A 304 0.00 14.70 5.00
N ILE A 305 0.61 15.82 4.57
CA ILE A 305 1.74 15.80 3.63
C ILE A 305 2.96 15.11 4.26
N ALA A 306 3.26 15.39 5.53
CA ALA A 306 4.32 14.73 6.28
C ALA A 306 4.01 13.22 6.48
N TYR A 307 2.75 12.88 6.76
CA TYR A 307 2.30 11.50 6.83
C TYR A 307 2.46 10.75 5.49
N ALA A 308 2.23 11.40 4.37
CA ALA A 308 2.55 10.86 3.05
C ALA A 308 4.07 10.78 2.78
N GLY A 309 4.89 11.52 3.53
CA GLY A 309 6.35 11.59 3.39
C GLY A 309 6.78 12.24 2.08
N ILE A 310 5.99 13.18 1.57
CA ILE A 310 6.31 14.01 0.39
C ILE A 310 6.69 15.45 0.76
N ASP A 311 6.84 15.72 2.04
CA ASP A 311 7.43 16.95 2.56
C ASP A 311 8.92 17.01 2.15
N ALA A 312 9.37 18.20 1.80
CA ALA A 312 10.77 18.51 1.56
C ALA A 312 11.23 19.53 2.63
N PRO A 313 11.71 19.06 3.79
CA PRO A 313 12.08 19.95 4.88
C PRO A 313 13.16 20.95 4.42
N PRO A 314 13.11 22.21 4.88
CA PRO A 314 14.15 23.18 4.58
C PRO A 314 15.49 22.70 5.12
N TYR A 315 16.53 22.87 4.33
CA TYR A 315 17.90 22.67 4.78
C TYR A 315 18.65 23.99 4.58
N GLN A 316 18.87 24.69 5.68
CA GLN A 316 19.47 26.01 5.71
C GLN A 316 20.52 26.04 6.81
N SER A 317 21.65 26.64 6.54
CA SER A 317 22.73 26.87 7.51
C SER A 317 23.38 28.22 7.19
N GLY A 318 23.18 29.19 8.05
CA GLY A 318 23.63 30.58 7.82
C GLY A 318 23.04 31.14 6.52
N LYS A 319 23.91 31.58 5.61
CA LYS A 319 23.52 32.10 4.29
C LYS A 319 23.22 30.97 3.26
N PHE A 320 23.54 29.73 3.58
CA PHE A 320 23.31 28.60 2.67
C PHE A 320 21.85 28.15 2.70
N CYS A 321 21.22 28.08 1.52
CA CYS A 321 19.88 27.49 1.33
C CYS A 321 19.93 26.44 0.21
N ALA A 322 19.66 25.19 0.56
CA ALA A 322 19.66 24.10 -0.43
C ALA A 322 18.52 24.24 -1.43
N ASN A 323 18.85 24.46 -2.71
CA ASN A 323 17.87 24.58 -3.80
C ASN A 323 17.33 23.24 -4.28
N ASN A 324 18.10 22.15 -4.15
CA ASN A 324 17.71 20.81 -4.57
C ASN A 324 17.42 19.93 -3.35
N ARG A 325 16.13 19.77 -3.04
CA ARG A 325 15.66 19.05 -1.86
C ARG A 325 14.88 17.81 -2.25
N HIS A 326 15.20 16.70 -1.61
CA HIS A 326 14.45 15.46 -1.76
C HIS A 326 13.27 15.39 -0.78
N ILE A 327 12.21 14.69 -1.17
CA ILE A 327 11.11 14.35 -0.25
C ILE A 327 11.61 13.47 0.88
N SER A 328 11.03 13.60 2.07
CA SER A 328 11.48 12.89 3.28
C SER A 328 11.38 11.38 3.19
N LYS A 329 10.41 10.85 2.46
CA LYS A 329 10.03 9.42 2.36
C LYS A 329 9.78 8.75 3.73
N ARG A 330 9.66 9.52 4.81
CA ARG A 330 9.50 9.05 6.19
C ARG A 330 8.06 8.77 6.60
N GLY A 331 7.16 8.76 5.64
CA GLY A 331 5.74 8.54 5.89
C GLY A 331 5.20 7.29 5.18
N ASN A 332 3.89 7.23 5.04
CA ASN A 332 3.18 6.09 4.46
C ASN A 332 3.53 5.88 2.98
N ARG A 333 4.26 4.79 2.70
CA ARG A 333 4.71 4.44 1.34
C ARG A 333 3.54 4.08 0.41
N TYR A 334 2.46 3.51 0.96
CA TYR A 334 1.30 3.10 0.17
C TYR A 334 0.49 4.32 -0.26
N LEU A 335 0.32 5.32 0.65
CA LEU A 335 -0.28 6.60 0.28
C LEU A 335 0.52 7.31 -0.81
N ARG A 336 1.86 7.32 -0.72
CA ARG A 336 2.69 7.89 -1.79
C ARG A 336 2.49 7.19 -3.12
N LYS A 337 2.42 5.85 -3.11
CA LYS A 337 2.20 5.04 -4.33
C LYS A 337 0.83 5.34 -4.93
N THR A 338 -0.25 5.25 -4.14
CA THR A 338 -1.61 5.56 -4.61
C THR A 338 -1.71 7.00 -5.12
N GLY A 339 -1.16 7.95 -4.37
CA GLY A 339 -1.14 9.35 -4.78
C GLY A 339 -0.36 9.60 -6.07
N TYR A 340 0.73 8.85 -6.30
CA TYR A 340 1.47 8.91 -7.56
C TYR A 340 0.64 8.36 -8.74
N GLU A 341 -0.09 7.26 -8.52
CA GLU A 341 -1.02 6.69 -9.51
C GLU A 341 -2.16 7.67 -9.85
N VAL A 342 -2.67 8.41 -8.85
CA VAL A 342 -3.60 9.53 -9.09
C VAL A 342 -2.96 10.58 -10.00
N MET A 343 -1.72 10.97 -9.76
CA MET A 343 -1.03 11.95 -10.63
C MET A 343 -0.79 11.42 -12.04
N GLN A 344 -0.53 10.12 -12.19
CA GLN A 344 -0.47 9.48 -13.51
C GLN A 344 -1.81 9.58 -14.23
N SER A 345 -2.93 9.36 -13.53
CA SER A 345 -4.28 9.53 -14.08
C SER A 345 -4.53 10.98 -14.53
N TYR A 346 -4.09 11.97 -13.74
CA TYR A 346 -4.16 13.39 -14.15
C TYR A 346 -3.38 13.68 -15.44
N VAL A 347 -2.17 13.15 -15.56
CA VAL A 347 -1.33 13.34 -16.75
C VAL A 347 -1.91 12.64 -17.98
N MET A 348 -2.59 11.50 -17.78
CA MET A 348 -3.22 10.73 -18.84
C MET A 348 -4.50 11.40 -19.35
N HIS A 349 -5.39 11.81 -18.45
CA HIS A 349 -6.71 12.31 -18.79
C HIS A 349 -6.75 13.84 -19.03
N LYS A 350 -5.74 14.58 -18.56
CA LYS A 350 -5.57 16.03 -18.79
C LYS A 350 -6.86 16.83 -18.53
N PRO A 351 -7.45 16.78 -17.33
CA PRO A 351 -8.74 17.42 -17.07
C PRO A 351 -8.66 18.92 -17.33
N ALA A 352 -9.58 19.42 -18.17
CA ALA A 352 -9.64 20.84 -18.53
C ALA A 352 -9.98 21.69 -17.29
N ASN A 353 -9.32 22.86 -17.18
CA ASN A 353 -9.54 23.84 -16.10
C ASN A 353 -9.31 23.30 -14.66
N ASP A 354 -8.66 22.14 -14.52
CA ASP A 354 -8.37 21.60 -13.21
C ASP A 354 -7.12 22.27 -12.61
N PRO A 355 -7.20 22.77 -11.35
CA PRO A 355 -6.11 23.50 -10.74
C PRO A 355 -4.88 22.63 -10.41
N ILE A 356 -5.05 21.29 -10.27
CA ILE A 356 -3.95 20.36 -10.00
C ILE A 356 -3.20 20.06 -11.28
N PHE A 357 -3.93 19.75 -12.36
CA PHE A 357 -3.32 19.51 -13.67
C PHE A 357 -2.58 20.76 -14.17
N THR A 358 -3.22 21.92 -14.12
CA THR A 358 -2.59 23.21 -14.46
C THR A 358 -1.30 23.45 -13.66
N PHE A 359 -1.29 23.07 -12.38
CA PHE A 359 -0.10 23.20 -11.55
C PHE A 359 1.02 22.22 -11.95
N ILE A 360 0.67 20.99 -12.35
CA ILE A 360 1.65 20.02 -12.88
C ILE A 360 2.31 20.56 -14.14
N GLU A 361 1.50 21.08 -15.09
CA GLU A 361 2.01 21.64 -16.34
C GLU A 361 2.85 22.90 -16.11
N LYS A 362 2.42 23.79 -15.19
CA LYS A 362 3.26 24.90 -14.76
C LYS A 362 4.63 24.44 -14.28
N LYS A 363 4.69 23.38 -13.44
CA LYS A 363 5.94 22.85 -12.93
C LYS A 363 6.83 22.23 -14.01
N ARG A 364 6.23 21.64 -15.03
CA ARG A 364 6.94 21.17 -16.24
C ARG A 364 7.51 22.34 -17.05
N GLY A 365 6.72 23.38 -17.25
CA GLY A 365 7.16 24.62 -17.92
C GLY A 365 8.29 25.34 -17.18
N GLU A 366 8.37 25.20 -15.85
CA GLU A 366 9.50 25.67 -15.03
C GLU A 366 10.77 24.79 -15.16
N GLY A 367 10.80 23.82 -16.10
CA GLY A 367 11.93 22.93 -16.33
C GLY A 367 12.06 21.75 -15.34
N LYS A 368 11.03 21.49 -14.53
CA LYS A 368 11.07 20.36 -13.59
C LYS A 368 10.79 19.04 -14.32
N SER A 369 11.54 17.98 -13.95
CA SER A 369 11.29 16.64 -14.50
C SER A 369 9.83 16.18 -14.25
N GLY A 370 9.28 15.34 -15.14
CA GLY A 370 7.90 14.87 -15.04
C GLY A 370 7.57 14.23 -13.67
N LYS A 371 8.50 13.43 -13.11
CA LYS A 371 8.33 12.84 -11.78
C LYS A 371 8.25 13.91 -10.67
N LEU A 372 9.10 14.92 -10.74
CA LEU A 372 9.13 16.00 -9.76
C LEU A 372 7.88 16.87 -9.85
N ALA A 373 7.41 17.17 -11.07
CA ALA A 373 6.16 17.90 -11.31
C ALA A 373 4.95 17.13 -10.75
N MET A 374 4.88 15.80 -10.96
CA MET A 374 3.83 14.95 -10.38
C MET A 374 3.86 14.93 -8.84
N VAL A 375 5.03 14.84 -8.22
CA VAL A 375 5.13 14.89 -6.74
C VAL A 375 4.70 16.26 -6.19
N ALA A 376 5.02 17.35 -6.89
CA ALA A 376 4.52 18.67 -6.54
C ALA A 376 2.99 18.77 -6.70
N GLY A 377 2.44 18.18 -7.78
CA GLY A 377 1.01 18.01 -7.99
C GLY A 377 0.33 17.22 -6.86
N LEU A 378 0.94 16.12 -6.43
CA LEU A 378 0.45 15.31 -5.31
C LEU A 378 0.39 16.12 -4.01
N ASN A 379 1.39 16.95 -3.74
CA ASN A 379 1.35 17.84 -2.56
C ASN A 379 0.14 18.80 -2.63
N LYS A 380 -0.13 19.39 -3.81
CA LYS A 380 -1.31 20.24 -4.01
C LYS A 380 -2.60 19.44 -3.88
N PHE A 381 -2.68 18.25 -4.48
CA PHE A 381 -3.83 17.35 -4.38
C PHE A 381 -4.18 17.01 -2.93
N LEU A 382 -3.21 16.58 -2.12
CA LEU A 382 -3.47 16.23 -0.72
C LEU A 382 -3.95 17.44 0.11
N ARG A 383 -3.56 18.64 -0.24
CA ARG A 383 -4.11 19.86 0.40
C ARG A 383 -5.57 20.10 0.04
N VAL A 384 -5.94 19.88 -1.22
CA VAL A 384 -7.32 19.98 -1.70
C VAL A 384 -8.17 18.89 -1.08
N TYR A 385 -7.68 17.64 -1.08
CA TYR A 385 -8.32 16.50 -0.41
C TYR A 385 -8.63 16.82 1.06
N TYR A 386 -7.60 17.24 1.80
CA TYR A 386 -7.74 17.60 3.21
C TYR A 386 -8.81 18.67 3.44
N GLY A 387 -8.79 19.72 2.63
CA GLY A 387 -9.79 20.80 2.74
C GLY A 387 -11.22 20.32 2.50
N LYS A 388 -11.45 19.66 1.38
CA LYS A 388 -12.78 19.16 0.99
C LYS A 388 -13.36 18.17 2.00
N VAL A 389 -12.57 17.17 2.41
CA VAL A 389 -13.05 16.13 3.34
C VAL A 389 -13.22 16.68 4.75
N THR A 390 -12.37 17.59 5.20
CA THR A 390 -12.56 18.26 6.51
C THR A 390 -13.82 19.13 6.52
N GLU A 391 -14.10 19.82 5.44
CA GLU A 391 -15.32 20.64 5.31
C GLU A 391 -16.58 19.77 5.33
N LEU A 392 -16.58 18.63 4.61
CA LEU A 392 -17.65 17.65 4.67
C LEU A 392 -17.95 17.22 6.12
N TYR A 393 -16.94 16.82 6.87
CA TYR A 393 -17.14 16.39 8.25
C TYR A 393 -17.59 17.51 9.19
N ARG A 394 -17.20 18.76 8.94
CA ARG A 394 -17.73 19.93 9.66
C ARG A 394 -19.20 20.16 9.36
N SER A 395 -19.59 20.01 8.10
CA SER A 395 -21.01 20.17 7.69
C SER A 395 -21.87 19.07 8.31
N LEU A 396 -21.41 17.84 8.35
CA LEU A 396 -22.13 16.73 9.00
C LEU A 396 -22.29 16.97 10.51
N ALA A 397 -21.22 17.39 11.20
CA ALA A 397 -21.27 17.70 12.64
C ALA A 397 -22.09 18.95 12.98
N ALA A 398 -22.46 19.80 12.03
CA ALA A 398 -23.34 20.96 12.25
C ALA A 398 -24.82 20.62 12.06
N ILE A 399 -25.13 19.44 11.55
CA ILE A 399 -26.49 18.95 11.30
C ILE A 399 -26.95 18.04 12.48
N GLU A 400 -26.00 17.42 13.20
CA GLU A 400 -26.23 16.69 14.45
C GLU A 400 -26.37 17.66 15.65
#